data_9e6c7f6194ed638338d305babcecf18a
#
_entry.id   9e6c7f6194ed638338d305babcecf18a
#
_cell.length_a   1.000
_cell.length_b   1.000
_cell.length_c   1.000
_cell.angle_alpha   90.00
_cell.angle_beta   90.00
_cell.angle_gamma   90.00
#
_symmetry.space_group_name_H-M   'P 1'
#
loop_
_entity.id
_entity.type
_entity.pdbx_description
1 polymer ?
#
loop_
_entity_poly.entity_id
_entity_poly.type
_entity_poly.pdbx_seq_one_letter_code
_entity_poly.pdbx_strand_id
1 'polypeptide(L)'
;MKIAIQGELGSNSHMATVALLGNEVSDLCIVPCNVSAEVMGRVIAGEVDAAVLPIENSLHGSVAEHYDLLFELDVRIERESLLRIRHNLIAAPGVSLKDVRRVISHPVAL
;
A
#
# COMPACT_ATOMS: atom_id res chain seq x y z
N MET A 1 6.63 8.69 -14.49
CA MET A 1 5.29 8.61 -13.89
C MET A 1 5.41 8.61 -12.38
N LYS A 2 4.72 9.49 -11.71
CA LYS A 2 4.71 9.59 -10.24
C LYS A 2 3.45 8.95 -9.67
N ILE A 3 3.62 8.01 -8.75
CA ILE A 3 2.52 7.27 -8.11
C ILE A 3 2.60 7.46 -6.60
N ALA A 4 1.56 8.02 -6.00
CA ALA A 4 1.46 8.14 -4.55
C ALA A 4 0.95 6.83 -3.94
N ILE A 5 1.53 6.47 -2.80
CA ILE A 5 1.11 5.30 -2.01
C ILE A 5 1.00 5.67 -0.54
N GLN A 6 0.15 4.98 0.19
CA GLN A 6 0.18 5.04 1.64
C GLN A 6 1.22 4.05 2.17
N GLY A 7 2.11 4.54 3.02
CA GLY A 7 3.20 3.76 3.62
C GLY A 7 4.54 4.03 2.96
N GLU A 8 5.50 3.23 3.33
CA GLU A 8 6.89 3.37 2.92
C GLU A 8 7.23 2.55 1.68
N LEU A 9 8.42 2.78 1.14
CA LEU A 9 9.01 1.91 0.12
C LEU A 9 9.17 0.49 0.68
N GLY A 10 8.83 -0.51 -0.13
CA GLY A 10 8.81 -1.91 0.29
C GLY A 10 7.47 -2.38 0.89
N SER A 11 6.51 -1.47 1.09
CA SER A 11 5.16 -1.82 1.55
C SER A 11 4.37 -2.61 0.51
N ASN A 12 3.23 -3.17 0.94
CA ASN A 12 2.31 -3.86 0.02
C ASN A 12 1.82 -2.94 -1.10
N SER A 13 1.57 -1.67 -0.80
CA SER A 13 1.17 -0.68 -1.83
C SER A 13 2.28 -0.43 -2.84
N HIS A 14 3.55 -0.39 -2.41
CA HIS A 14 4.68 -0.31 -3.33
C HIS A 14 4.75 -1.55 -4.24
N MET A 15 4.67 -2.75 -3.66
CA MET A 15 4.68 -4.00 -4.44
C MET A 15 3.51 -4.08 -5.43
N ALA A 16 2.32 -3.66 -5.01
CA ALA A 16 1.15 -3.60 -5.89
C ALA A 16 1.36 -2.61 -7.05
N THR A 17 1.96 -1.47 -6.79
CA THR A 17 2.28 -0.47 -7.82
C THR A 17 3.24 -1.04 -8.87
N VAL A 18 4.29 -1.72 -8.43
CA VAL A 18 5.24 -2.37 -9.35
C VAL A 18 4.57 -3.48 -10.16
N ALA A 19 3.70 -4.27 -9.53
CA ALA A 19 2.95 -5.32 -10.22
C ALA A 19 1.99 -4.76 -11.27
N LEU A 20 1.32 -3.63 -10.97
CA LEU A 20 0.38 -2.99 -11.88
C LEU A 20 1.04 -2.29 -13.06
N LEU A 21 2.17 -1.62 -12.83
CA LEU A 21 2.75 -0.63 -13.75
C LEU A 21 4.20 -0.91 -14.13
N GLY A 22 4.92 -1.74 -13.39
CA GLY A 22 6.36 -1.89 -13.54
C GLY A 22 6.83 -2.36 -14.93
N ASN A 23 6.00 -3.11 -15.65
CA ASN A 23 6.29 -3.57 -17.00
C ASN A 23 5.88 -2.59 -18.10
N GLU A 24 5.05 -1.61 -17.78
CA GLU A 24 4.49 -0.65 -18.74
C GLU A 24 5.16 0.72 -18.65
N VAL A 25 5.76 1.04 -17.50
CA VAL A 25 6.31 2.35 -17.21
C VAL A 25 7.78 2.24 -16.83
N SER A 26 8.67 2.79 -17.65
CA SER A 26 10.13 2.73 -17.44
C SER A 26 10.61 3.67 -16.33
N ASP A 27 9.92 4.79 -16.12
CA ASP A 27 10.30 5.86 -15.17
C ASP A 27 9.30 5.96 -14.02
N LEU A 28 9.09 4.86 -13.32
CA LEU A 28 8.18 4.79 -12.19
C LEU A 28 8.81 5.43 -10.95
N CYS A 29 8.21 6.51 -10.46
CA CYS A 29 8.60 7.21 -9.24
C CYS A 29 7.52 7.00 -8.16
N ILE A 30 7.86 6.34 -7.09
CA ILE A 30 6.97 6.09 -5.96
C ILE A 30 7.08 7.25 -4.96
N VAL A 31 5.95 7.81 -4.59
CA VAL A 31 5.83 8.91 -3.61
C VAL A 31 5.14 8.37 -2.35
N PRO A 32 5.91 8.02 -1.30
CA PRO A 32 5.33 7.55 -0.06
C PRO A 32 4.61 8.69 0.68
N CYS A 33 3.44 8.37 1.24
CA CYS A 33 2.65 9.28 2.05
C CYS A 33 2.24 8.59 3.36
N ASN A 34 2.06 9.37 4.42
CA ASN A 34 1.75 8.83 5.73
C ASN A 34 0.29 8.38 5.87
N VAL A 35 -0.63 9.11 5.24
CA VAL A 35 -2.07 8.83 5.35
C VAL A 35 -2.76 8.88 3.99
N SER A 36 -3.87 8.18 3.87
CA SER A 36 -4.62 8.06 2.61
C SER A 36 -5.16 9.39 2.09
N ALA A 37 -5.55 10.28 2.99
CA ALA A 37 -6.02 11.62 2.61
C ALA A 37 -4.91 12.43 1.91
N GLU A 38 -3.67 12.31 2.35
CA GLU A 38 -2.51 12.92 1.69
C GLU A 38 -2.29 12.32 0.30
N VAL A 39 -2.40 10.99 0.16
CA VAL A 39 -2.28 10.30 -1.12
C VAL A 39 -3.26 10.87 -2.14
N MET A 40 -4.53 10.95 -1.77
CA MET A 40 -5.60 11.48 -2.63
C MET A 40 -5.44 12.99 -2.90
N GLY A 41 -5.03 13.75 -1.89
CA GLY A 41 -4.77 15.19 -2.02
C GLY A 41 -3.70 15.49 -3.07
N ARG A 42 -2.64 14.69 -3.14
CA ARG A 42 -1.58 14.85 -4.15
C ARG A 42 -2.06 14.54 -5.57
N VAL A 43 -2.97 13.57 -5.73
CA VAL A 43 -3.59 13.28 -7.03
C VAL A 43 -4.42 14.48 -7.49
N ILE A 44 -5.28 15.01 -6.63
CA ILE A 44 -6.17 16.13 -6.93
C ILE A 44 -5.36 17.41 -7.23
N ALA A 45 -4.29 17.65 -6.49
CA ALA A 45 -3.39 18.79 -6.71
C ALA A 45 -2.52 18.65 -7.97
N GLY A 46 -2.53 17.49 -8.63
CA GLY A 46 -1.69 17.26 -9.81
C GLY A 46 -0.20 17.08 -9.50
N GLU A 47 0.15 16.84 -8.24
CA GLU A 47 1.53 16.59 -7.81
C GLU A 47 2.03 15.20 -8.22
N VAL A 48 1.11 14.26 -8.36
CA VAL A 48 1.35 12.89 -8.84
C VAL A 48 0.35 12.56 -9.94
N ASP A 49 0.69 11.58 -10.77
CA ASP A 49 -0.15 11.17 -11.91
C ASP A 49 -1.31 10.27 -11.47
N ALA A 50 -1.07 9.42 -10.46
CA ALA A 50 -2.07 8.52 -9.91
C ALA A 50 -1.68 8.08 -8.50
N ALA A 51 -2.53 7.27 -7.89
CA ALA A 51 -2.28 6.66 -6.59
C ALA A 51 -2.63 5.17 -6.60
N VAL A 52 -2.01 4.42 -5.71
CA VAL A 52 -2.35 3.02 -5.44
C VAL A 52 -2.71 2.89 -3.97
N LEU A 53 -3.93 2.43 -3.71
CA LEU A 53 -4.47 2.24 -2.36
C LEU A 53 -5.10 0.85 -2.21
N PRO A 54 -4.96 0.20 -1.04
CA PRO A 54 -5.68 -1.02 -0.74
C PRO A 54 -7.17 -0.72 -0.53
N ILE A 55 -8.05 -1.50 -1.12
CA ILE A 55 -9.51 -1.36 -0.98
C ILE A 55 -10.09 -2.43 -0.08
N GLU A 56 -9.61 -3.66 -0.22
CA GLU A 56 -10.06 -4.80 0.58
C GLU A 56 -8.89 -5.71 0.96
N ASN A 57 -9.04 -6.35 2.11
CA ASN A 57 -8.19 -7.43 2.56
C ASN A 57 -9.07 -8.66 2.83
N SER A 58 -8.67 -9.83 2.34
CA SER A 58 -9.47 -11.07 2.45
C SER A 58 -9.75 -11.51 3.89
N LEU A 59 -8.92 -11.07 4.86
CA LEU A 59 -9.09 -11.41 6.27
C LEU A 59 -9.88 -10.36 7.05
N HIS A 60 -9.76 -9.09 6.65
CA HIS A 60 -10.30 -7.95 7.41
C HIS A 60 -11.39 -7.17 6.66
N GLY A 61 -11.66 -7.54 5.41
CA GLY A 61 -12.70 -6.90 4.61
C GLY A 61 -12.29 -5.55 4.03
N SER A 62 -13.26 -4.66 3.91
CA SER A 62 -13.09 -3.37 3.26
C SER A 62 -12.30 -2.37 4.11
N VAL A 63 -11.52 -1.53 3.44
CA VAL A 63 -10.87 -0.36 4.06
C VAL A 63 -11.83 0.83 3.95
N ALA A 64 -12.67 0.99 4.95
CA ALA A 64 -13.79 1.96 4.94
C ALA A 64 -13.34 3.39 4.66
N GLU A 65 -12.22 3.84 5.24
CA GLU A 65 -11.65 5.17 4.99
C GLU A 65 -11.39 5.43 3.51
N HIS A 66 -10.91 4.42 2.78
CA HIS A 66 -10.62 4.57 1.35
C HIS A 66 -11.89 4.65 0.50
N TYR A 67 -12.94 3.94 0.88
CA TYR A 67 -14.27 4.07 0.25
C TYR A 67 -14.84 5.47 0.45
N ASP A 68 -14.74 6.01 1.66
CA ASP A 68 -15.21 7.37 1.97
C ASP A 68 -14.46 8.43 1.14
N LEU A 69 -13.14 8.32 1.04
CA LEU A 69 -12.33 9.21 0.22
C LEU A 69 -12.70 9.13 -1.27
N LEU A 70 -12.92 7.92 -1.80
CA LEU A 70 -13.35 7.72 -3.20
C LEU A 70 -14.74 8.30 -3.46
N PHE A 71 -15.62 8.28 -2.47
CA PHE A 71 -16.96 8.88 -2.58
C PHE A 71 -16.93 10.41 -2.52
N GLU A 72 -16.11 10.98 -1.66
CA GLU A 72 -16.08 12.43 -1.39
C GLU A 72 -15.24 13.22 -2.39
N LEU A 73 -14.21 12.59 -2.97
CA LEU A 73 -13.22 13.26 -3.80
C LEU A 73 -13.44 12.97 -5.29
N ASP A 74 -13.09 13.95 -6.11
CA ASP A 74 -13.18 13.85 -7.58
C ASP A 74 -12.00 13.04 -8.14
N VAL A 75 -12.03 11.76 -7.88
CA VAL A 75 -11.08 10.76 -8.39
C VAL A 75 -11.83 9.55 -8.95
N ARG A 76 -11.18 8.80 -9.81
CA ARG A 76 -11.78 7.59 -10.40
C ARG A 76 -10.81 6.41 -10.32
N ILE A 77 -11.38 5.22 -10.27
CA ILE A 77 -10.62 3.97 -10.33
C ILE A 77 -10.33 3.65 -11.80
N GLU A 78 -9.07 3.55 -12.16
CA GLU A 78 -8.62 3.20 -13.50
C GLU A 78 -8.29 1.71 -13.64
N ARG A 79 -7.71 1.12 -12.59
CA ARG A 79 -7.27 -0.28 -12.57
C ARG A 79 -7.45 -0.90 -11.19
N GLU A 80 -7.52 -2.22 -11.16
CA GLU A 80 -7.47 -3.01 -9.94
C GLU A 80 -6.45 -4.14 -10.06
N SER A 81 -5.94 -4.60 -8.95
CA SER A 81 -5.05 -5.75 -8.85
C SER A 81 -5.24 -6.47 -7.53
N LEU A 82 -4.99 -7.77 -7.54
CA LEU A 82 -4.92 -8.59 -6.35
C LEU A 82 -3.45 -8.86 -6.02
N LEU A 83 -3.04 -8.48 -4.81
CA LEU A 83 -1.72 -8.77 -4.30
C LEU A 83 -1.82 -9.87 -3.24
N ARG A 84 -1.15 -10.99 -3.47
CA ARG A 84 -1.03 -12.03 -2.45
C ARG A 84 -0.03 -11.59 -1.39
N ILE A 85 -0.50 -11.41 -0.16
CA ILE A 85 0.33 -11.04 0.97
C ILE A 85 0.82 -12.32 1.66
N ARG A 86 2.14 -12.42 1.85
CA ARG A 86 2.78 -13.50 2.59
C ARG A 86 3.53 -12.89 3.76
N HIS A 87 2.99 -13.08 4.97
CA HIS A 87 3.65 -12.61 6.17
C HIS A 87 4.87 -13.47 6.50
N ASN A 88 5.92 -12.82 6.96
CA ASN A 88 7.15 -13.45 7.40
C ASN A 88 7.48 -13.02 8.83
N LEU A 89 7.86 -13.96 9.66
CA LEU A 89 8.43 -13.65 10.96
C LEU A 89 9.92 -13.39 10.78
N ILE A 90 10.35 -12.19 11.12
CA ILE A 90 11.74 -11.74 10.96
C ILE A 90 12.37 -11.63 12.35
N ALA A 91 13.54 -12.22 12.49
CA ALA A 91 14.31 -12.17 13.73
C ALA A 91 15.79 -11.85 13.44
N ALA A 92 16.53 -11.50 14.47
CA ALA A 92 17.98 -11.32 14.37
C ALA A 92 18.66 -12.65 13.95
N PRO A 93 19.80 -12.59 13.23
CA PRO A 93 20.55 -13.81 12.89
C PRO A 93 20.85 -14.66 14.13
N GLY A 94 20.70 -15.98 13.98
CA GLY A 94 20.95 -16.95 15.06
C GLY A 94 19.79 -17.17 16.04
N VAL A 95 18.71 -16.39 15.94
CA VAL A 95 17.51 -16.58 16.76
C VAL A 95 16.62 -17.64 16.14
N SER A 96 16.23 -18.65 16.93
CA SER A 96 15.29 -19.67 16.50
C SER A 96 13.85 -19.31 16.91
N LEU A 97 12.87 -19.92 16.27
CA LEU A 97 11.45 -19.67 16.56
C LEU A 97 11.12 -19.86 18.06
N LYS A 98 11.70 -20.87 18.70
CA LYS A 98 11.51 -21.17 20.13
C LYS A 98 12.06 -20.08 21.08
N ASP A 99 12.97 -19.23 20.58
CA ASP A 99 13.57 -18.15 21.36
C ASP A 99 12.73 -16.86 21.32
N VAL A 100 11.76 -16.79 20.38
CA VAL A 100 10.90 -15.62 20.21
C VAL A 100 9.95 -15.48 21.41
N ARG A 101 9.97 -14.31 22.06
CA ARG A 101 9.11 -13.98 23.20
C ARG A 101 8.09 -12.90 22.89
N ARG A 102 8.39 -12.03 21.91
CA ARG A 102 7.54 -10.90 21.53
C ARG A 102 7.60 -10.69 20.03
N VAL A 103 6.44 -10.45 19.43
CA VAL A 103 6.31 -10.07 18.03
C VAL A 103 5.72 -8.66 17.96
N ILE A 104 6.27 -7.84 17.09
CA ILE A 104 5.82 -6.47 16.85
C ILE A 104 5.41 -6.36 15.39
N SER A 105 4.19 -5.92 15.15
CA SER A 105 3.67 -5.70 13.80
C SER A 105 2.45 -4.79 13.82
N HIS A 106 1.96 -4.45 12.65
CA HIS A 106 0.66 -3.80 12.51
C HIS A 106 -0.44 -4.73 13.07
N PRO A 107 -1.45 -4.21 13.81
CA PRO A 107 -2.49 -5.04 14.43
C PRO A 107 -3.18 -6.00 13.48
N VAL A 108 -3.42 -5.59 12.24
CA VAL A 108 -4.07 -6.40 11.21
C VAL A 108 -3.22 -7.61 10.79
N ALA A 109 -1.91 -7.54 10.95
CA ALA A 109 -0.97 -8.62 10.59
C ALA A 109 -0.70 -9.61 11.75
N LEU A 110 -1.14 -9.31 12.96
CA LEU A 110 -0.92 -10.14 14.15
C LEU A 110 -1.92 -11.29 14.28
#